data_8ad5b407503d8ba880b20003a639a98a
#
_entry.id   8ad5b407503d8ba880b20003a639a98a
#
_cell.length_a   1.000
_cell.length_b   1.000
_cell.length_c   1.000
_cell.angle_alpha   90.00
_cell.angle_beta   90.00
_cell.angle_gamma   90.00
#
_symmetry.space_group_name_H-M   'P 1'
#
loop_
_entity.id
_entity.type
_entity.pdbx_description
1 polymer ?
#
loop_
_entity_poly.entity_id
_entity_poly.type
_entity_poly.pdbx_seq_one_letter_code
_entity_poly.pdbx_strand_id
1 'polypeptide(L)'
;MYYRHNLNYQYPERPDEHMLKVKRVREVKLDENYPYLQKGWWWKVKRAVFWTLVTLIVFPLMRLTHGLKIYGKKNYKKHKKAFKNGAITISNHVFMWDYLCVLKAVRPNLSYFPAWKTNLEGANGGLIRLAGGIPIPTDSKRSMVKFKQAIEEVLESGKWLHFFPEGSLWFFYPDIRPLKKAVFRYAVRYDKPIIPISMSFRPRKGLLKLFGKAPAVDLHIGEPLFADKTLSRGEAEEKLRADAYHIMQVMNGINPGDKTYNVDQNPENYQKTM
;
A
#
# COMPACT_ATOMS: atom_id res chain seq x y z
N MET A 1 -25.24 2.87 2.74
CA MET A 1 -25.13 1.83 3.79
C MET A 1 -23.83 1.08 3.58
N TYR A 2 -22.96 1.10 4.55
CA TYR A 2 -21.65 0.47 4.54
C TYR A 2 -21.81 -1.07 4.61
N TYR A 3 -21.17 -1.80 3.67
CA TYR A 3 -21.24 -3.26 3.67
C TYR A 3 -20.18 -3.83 4.61
N ARG A 4 -20.62 -4.50 5.67
CA ARG A 4 -19.77 -5.35 6.50
C ARG A 4 -20.02 -6.81 6.10
N HIS A 5 -18.94 -7.52 5.78
CA HIS A 5 -19.02 -8.95 5.48
C HIS A 5 -19.22 -9.74 6.77
N ASN A 6 -19.77 -10.95 6.62
CA ASN A 6 -20.02 -11.88 7.72
C ASN A 6 -18.85 -12.88 7.95
N LEU A 7 -17.68 -12.63 7.40
CA LEU A 7 -16.51 -13.45 7.65
C LEU A 7 -16.03 -13.21 9.09
N ASN A 8 -15.91 -14.28 9.86
CA ASN A 8 -15.46 -14.21 11.24
C ASN A 8 -13.94 -14.29 11.30
N TYR A 9 -13.27 -13.13 11.22
CA TYR A 9 -11.84 -13.01 11.46
C TYR A 9 -11.58 -12.53 12.88
N GLN A 10 -10.68 -13.23 13.57
CA GLN A 10 -10.08 -12.72 14.81
C GLN A 10 -8.91 -11.83 14.42
N TYR A 11 -9.04 -10.53 14.67
CA TYR A 11 -7.99 -9.57 14.41
C TYR A 11 -6.98 -9.55 15.56
N PRO A 12 -5.68 -9.33 15.25
CA PRO A 12 -4.66 -9.22 16.29
C PRO A 12 -4.94 -8.06 17.25
N GLU A 13 -4.57 -8.22 18.50
CA GLU A 13 -4.59 -7.13 19.48
C GLU A 13 -3.54 -6.08 19.16
N ARG A 14 -2.39 -6.52 18.65
CA ARG A 14 -1.29 -5.63 18.29
C ARG A 14 -1.44 -5.15 16.86
N PRO A 15 -1.47 -3.82 16.65
CA PRO A 15 -1.71 -3.23 15.31
C PRO A 15 -0.64 -3.53 14.28
N ASP A 16 0.58 -3.84 14.70
CA ASP A 16 1.73 -4.17 13.87
C ASP A 16 1.82 -5.66 13.51
N GLU A 17 0.95 -6.48 14.08
CA GLU A 17 0.92 -7.91 13.82
C GLU A 17 0.22 -8.23 12.50
N HIS A 18 0.90 -9.03 11.67
CA HIS A 18 0.35 -9.50 10.40
C HIS A 18 -0.50 -10.76 10.58
N MET A 19 -1.70 -10.76 10.01
CA MET A 19 -2.51 -11.98 9.92
C MET A 19 -1.94 -12.99 8.91
N LEU A 20 -1.17 -12.51 7.92
CA LEU A 20 -0.52 -13.38 6.94
C LEU A 20 0.69 -14.06 7.55
N LYS A 21 0.59 -15.37 7.74
CA LYS A 21 1.73 -16.23 8.16
C LYS A 21 2.42 -16.78 6.91
N VAL A 22 3.63 -16.31 6.62
CA VAL A 22 4.42 -16.76 5.47
C VAL A 22 5.30 -17.93 5.90
N LYS A 23 5.17 -19.08 5.24
CA LYS A 23 6.09 -20.21 5.42
C LYS A 23 7.44 -19.84 4.81
N ARG A 24 8.48 -19.79 5.64
CA ARG A 24 9.86 -19.56 5.19
C ARG A 24 10.37 -20.79 4.46
N VAL A 25 10.90 -20.58 3.26
CA VAL A 25 11.52 -21.63 2.42
C VAL A 25 13.01 -21.36 2.15
N ARG A 26 13.46 -20.16 2.54
CA ARG A 26 14.85 -19.71 2.43
C ARG A 26 15.15 -18.68 3.50
N GLU A 27 16.42 -18.50 3.80
CA GLU A 27 16.91 -17.38 4.57
C GLU A 27 17.35 -16.26 3.62
N VAL A 28 17.06 -15.01 3.98
CA VAL A 28 17.49 -13.82 3.25
C VAL A 28 18.26 -12.91 4.20
N LYS A 29 19.57 -12.80 3.98
CA LYS A 29 20.40 -11.87 4.75
C LYS A 29 20.28 -10.47 4.17
N LEU A 30 19.75 -9.54 4.96
CA LEU A 30 19.57 -8.14 4.56
C LEU A 30 20.64 -7.26 5.22
N ASP A 31 21.89 -7.46 4.83
CA ASP A 31 23.02 -6.64 5.32
C ASP A 31 23.19 -5.35 4.51
N GLU A 32 24.25 -4.58 4.80
CA GLU A 32 24.57 -3.33 4.10
C GLU A 32 24.97 -3.51 2.62
N ASN A 33 25.37 -4.71 2.22
CA ASN A 33 25.76 -5.05 0.86
C ASN A 33 24.58 -5.61 0.03
N TYR A 34 23.43 -5.85 0.68
CA TYR A 34 22.25 -6.36 -0.01
C TYR A 34 21.77 -5.36 -1.08
N PRO A 35 21.47 -5.81 -2.32
CA PRO A 35 20.99 -4.93 -3.37
C PRO A 35 19.51 -4.55 -3.14
N TYR A 36 19.25 -3.57 -2.28
CA TYR A 36 17.89 -3.11 -1.95
C TYR A 36 17.13 -2.68 -3.20
N LEU A 37 17.77 -1.98 -4.13
CA LEU A 37 17.26 -1.74 -5.48
C LEU A 37 18.03 -2.56 -6.48
N GLN A 38 17.31 -3.34 -7.26
CA GLN A 38 17.88 -4.08 -8.36
C GLN A 38 18.09 -3.17 -9.56
N LYS A 39 19.30 -3.18 -10.11
CA LYS A 39 19.74 -2.38 -11.25
C LYS A 39 20.22 -3.32 -12.36
N GLY A 40 20.42 -2.78 -13.55
CA GLY A 40 20.93 -3.53 -14.67
C GLY A 40 19.88 -3.89 -15.73
N TRP A 41 20.38 -4.15 -16.92
CA TRP A 41 19.54 -4.38 -18.10
C TRP A 41 18.69 -5.66 -17.98
N TRP A 42 19.32 -6.77 -17.60
CA TRP A 42 18.62 -8.04 -17.42
C TRP A 42 17.49 -7.98 -16.39
N TRP A 43 17.68 -7.20 -15.32
CA TRP A 43 16.62 -6.99 -14.35
C TRP A 43 15.44 -6.23 -14.94
N LYS A 44 15.72 -5.20 -15.77
CA LYS A 44 14.68 -4.45 -16.47
C LYS A 44 13.87 -5.35 -17.42
N VAL A 45 14.56 -6.23 -18.16
CA VAL A 45 13.92 -7.21 -19.06
C VAL A 45 13.02 -8.17 -18.26
N LYS A 46 13.56 -8.82 -17.22
CA LYS A 46 12.77 -9.73 -16.36
C LYS A 46 11.54 -9.02 -15.78
N ARG A 47 11.70 -7.80 -15.33
CA ARG A 47 10.61 -6.99 -14.78
C ARG A 47 9.58 -6.60 -15.86
N ALA A 48 10.01 -6.30 -17.06
CA ALA A 48 9.09 -6.02 -18.17
C ALA A 48 8.26 -7.25 -18.54
N VAL A 49 8.90 -8.41 -18.71
CA VAL A 49 8.20 -9.69 -18.95
C VAL A 49 7.20 -10.00 -17.83
N PHE A 50 7.64 -9.89 -16.57
CA PHE A 50 6.76 -10.10 -15.40
C PHE A 50 5.52 -9.20 -15.46
N TRP A 51 5.69 -7.91 -15.72
CA TRP A 51 4.56 -6.97 -15.77
C TRP A 51 3.67 -7.16 -17.00
N THR A 52 4.22 -7.65 -18.10
CA THR A 52 3.42 -8.06 -19.27
C THR A 52 2.50 -9.22 -18.90
N LEU A 53 3.04 -10.26 -18.28
CA LEU A 53 2.25 -11.42 -17.81
C LEU A 53 1.20 -11.02 -16.77
N VAL A 54 1.57 -10.21 -15.79
CA VAL A 54 0.61 -9.68 -14.79
C VAL A 54 -0.52 -8.92 -15.48
N THR A 55 -0.19 -8.12 -16.48
CA THR A 55 -1.18 -7.31 -17.21
C THR A 55 -2.16 -8.15 -18.01
N LEU A 56 -1.64 -9.13 -18.73
CA LEU A 56 -2.43 -9.93 -19.67
C LEU A 56 -3.19 -11.06 -18.98
N ILE A 57 -2.67 -11.58 -17.88
CA ILE A 57 -3.23 -12.76 -17.20
C ILE A 57 -3.82 -12.40 -15.84
N VAL A 58 -2.98 -11.84 -14.94
CA VAL A 58 -3.38 -11.67 -13.54
C VAL A 58 -4.46 -10.61 -13.39
N PHE A 59 -4.34 -9.48 -14.06
CA PHE A 59 -5.34 -8.42 -13.94
C PHE A 59 -6.74 -8.77 -14.48
N PRO A 60 -6.90 -9.44 -15.64
CA PRO A 60 -8.19 -9.98 -16.05
C PRO A 60 -8.73 -11.00 -15.05
N LEU A 61 -7.87 -11.92 -14.60
CA LEU A 61 -8.25 -12.95 -13.62
C LEU A 61 -8.73 -12.34 -12.30
N MET A 62 -8.04 -11.33 -11.78
CA MET A 62 -8.47 -10.61 -10.56
C MET A 62 -9.84 -9.94 -10.73
N ARG A 63 -10.12 -9.39 -11.91
CA ARG A 63 -11.45 -8.81 -12.20
C ARG A 63 -12.52 -9.89 -12.19
N LEU A 64 -12.22 -11.05 -12.76
CA LEU A 64 -13.15 -12.16 -12.85
C LEU A 64 -13.36 -12.85 -11.49
N THR A 65 -12.28 -13.18 -10.79
CA THR A 65 -12.35 -13.99 -9.56
C THR A 65 -12.66 -13.18 -8.29
N HIS A 66 -12.13 -11.96 -8.20
CA HIS A 66 -12.34 -11.09 -7.04
C HIS A 66 -13.34 -9.95 -7.32
N GLY A 67 -13.88 -9.88 -8.53
CA GLY A 67 -14.83 -8.84 -8.90
C GLY A 67 -14.29 -7.42 -8.77
N LEU A 68 -12.97 -7.22 -8.94
CA LEU A 68 -12.31 -5.93 -8.73
C LEU A 68 -12.94 -4.83 -9.57
N LYS A 69 -13.46 -3.79 -8.91
CA LYS A 69 -13.90 -2.55 -9.52
C LYS A 69 -12.99 -1.41 -9.05
N ILE A 70 -12.75 -0.43 -9.94
CA ILE A 70 -11.88 0.71 -9.65
C ILE A 70 -12.68 1.99 -9.92
N TYR A 71 -12.79 2.81 -8.90
CA TYR A 71 -13.49 4.10 -8.91
C TYR A 71 -12.49 5.25 -8.75
N GLY A 72 -12.89 6.46 -9.09
CA GLY A 72 -12.08 7.65 -8.89
C GLY A 72 -10.93 7.85 -9.88
N LYS A 73 -10.87 7.09 -11.00
CA LYS A 73 -9.82 7.29 -12.01
C LYS A 73 -9.75 8.70 -12.58
N LYS A 74 -10.86 9.46 -12.55
CA LYS A 74 -10.90 10.86 -12.98
C LYS A 74 -10.00 11.72 -12.10
N ASN A 75 -10.00 11.48 -10.78
CA ASN A 75 -9.20 12.22 -9.80
C ASN A 75 -7.71 12.11 -10.11
N TYR A 76 -7.25 10.90 -10.41
CA TYR A 76 -5.88 10.66 -10.84
C TYR A 76 -5.56 11.29 -12.20
N LYS A 77 -6.46 11.14 -13.19
CA LYS A 77 -6.20 11.58 -14.57
C LYS A 77 -6.06 13.08 -14.71
N LYS A 78 -6.86 13.88 -13.99
CA LYS A 78 -6.80 15.36 -14.08
C LYS A 78 -5.50 15.96 -13.54
N HIS A 79 -4.80 15.22 -12.65
CA HIS A 79 -3.56 15.69 -12.03
C HIS A 79 -2.26 15.09 -12.64
N LYS A 80 -2.32 14.50 -13.83
CA LYS A 80 -1.16 13.86 -14.47
C LYS A 80 0.10 14.71 -14.53
N LYS A 81 -0.06 16.04 -14.71
CA LYS A 81 1.07 16.97 -14.76
C LYS A 81 1.84 17.02 -13.44
N ALA A 82 1.15 16.90 -12.31
CA ALA A 82 1.75 16.90 -10.97
C ALA A 82 2.57 15.63 -10.68
N PHE A 83 2.36 14.57 -11.45
CA PHE A 83 3.02 13.27 -11.25
C PHE A 83 4.26 13.06 -12.13
N LYS A 84 4.70 14.07 -12.90
CA LYS A 84 5.88 13.95 -13.78
C LYS A 84 7.13 13.53 -13.01
N ASN A 85 7.28 14.03 -11.79
CA ASN A 85 8.40 13.73 -10.91
C ASN A 85 8.10 12.59 -9.92
N GLY A 86 7.19 11.69 -10.28
CA GLY A 86 6.76 10.61 -9.40
C GLY A 86 5.66 11.00 -8.43
N ALA A 87 5.15 10.03 -7.71
CA ALA A 87 4.12 10.20 -6.68
C ALA A 87 4.22 9.08 -5.65
N ILE A 88 3.61 9.31 -4.50
CA ILE A 88 3.44 8.30 -3.47
C ILE A 88 1.96 7.89 -3.44
N THR A 89 1.68 6.60 -3.58
CA THR A 89 0.37 6.04 -3.33
C THR A 89 0.32 5.44 -1.94
N ILE A 90 -0.79 5.58 -1.25
CA ILE A 90 -1.04 4.92 0.03
C ILE A 90 -2.36 4.16 -0.05
N SER A 91 -2.46 3.03 0.65
CA SER A 91 -3.74 2.33 0.82
C SER A 91 -3.82 1.59 2.15
N ASN A 92 -5.05 1.26 2.57
CA ASN A 92 -5.26 0.28 3.62
C ASN A 92 -4.75 -1.10 3.18
N HIS A 93 -4.35 -1.94 4.16
CA HIS A 93 -3.73 -3.24 3.92
C HIS A 93 -4.66 -4.35 4.39
N VAL A 94 -5.60 -4.73 3.50
CA VAL A 94 -6.75 -5.58 3.87
C VAL A 94 -6.98 -6.77 2.95
N PHE A 95 -6.15 -6.92 1.92
CA PHE A 95 -6.34 -7.97 0.92
C PHE A 95 -4.98 -8.50 0.43
N MET A 96 -4.86 -9.81 0.26
CA MET A 96 -3.58 -10.43 -0.15
C MET A 96 -3.02 -9.89 -1.48
N TRP A 97 -3.89 -9.43 -2.37
CA TRP A 97 -3.52 -8.91 -3.70
C TRP A 97 -3.67 -7.38 -3.79
N ASP A 98 -3.78 -6.69 -2.66
CA ASP A 98 -4.04 -5.25 -2.61
C ASP A 98 -3.01 -4.43 -3.38
N TYR A 99 -1.73 -4.77 -3.26
CA TYR A 99 -0.69 -4.11 -4.04
C TYR A 99 -0.91 -4.21 -5.56
N LEU A 100 -1.31 -5.39 -6.05
CA LEU A 100 -1.63 -5.58 -7.47
C LEU A 100 -2.89 -4.80 -7.87
N CYS A 101 -3.88 -4.69 -6.98
CA CYS A 101 -5.06 -3.85 -7.19
C CYS A 101 -4.67 -2.38 -7.35
N VAL A 102 -3.79 -1.87 -6.48
CA VAL A 102 -3.26 -0.50 -6.57
C VAL A 102 -2.52 -0.28 -7.88
N LEU A 103 -1.59 -1.17 -8.24
CA LEU A 103 -0.85 -1.06 -9.50
C LEU A 103 -1.75 -1.07 -10.73
N LYS A 104 -2.78 -1.91 -10.73
CA LYS A 104 -3.79 -1.90 -11.79
C LYS A 104 -4.52 -0.55 -11.87
N ALA A 105 -4.77 0.07 -10.73
CA ALA A 105 -5.49 1.34 -10.65
C ALA A 105 -4.68 2.52 -11.23
N VAL A 106 -3.37 2.58 -10.94
CA VAL A 106 -2.49 3.70 -11.32
C VAL A 106 -1.67 3.47 -12.59
N ARG A 107 -1.92 2.39 -13.34
CA ARG A 107 -1.24 2.16 -14.62
C ARG A 107 -1.33 3.35 -15.56
N PRO A 108 -0.26 3.60 -16.33
CA PRO A 108 0.93 2.76 -16.58
C PRO A 108 2.03 2.86 -15.52
N ASN A 109 1.85 3.65 -14.46
CA ASN A 109 2.88 3.87 -13.45
C ASN A 109 3.07 2.63 -12.57
N LEU A 110 4.30 2.13 -12.54
CA LEU A 110 4.70 1.01 -11.70
C LEU A 110 5.43 1.55 -10.48
N SER A 111 4.89 1.33 -9.31
CA SER A 111 5.50 1.75 -8.05
C SER A 111 6.47 0.69 -7.50
N TYR A 112 7.37 1.15 -6.65
CA TYR A 112 8.09 0.32 -5.69
C TYR A 112 7.33 0.31 -4.37
N PHE A 113 7.66 -0.59 -3.46
CA PHE A 113 7.02 -0.63 -2.14
C PHE A 113 7.92 -1.28 -1.10
N PRO A 114 7.89 -0.84 0.17
CA PRO A 114 8.51 -1.56 1.27
C PRO A 114 7.89 -2.94 1.42
N ALA A 115 8.72 -3.97 1.49
CA ALA A 115 8.28 -5.35 1.64
C ALA A 115 8.87 -5.97 2.91
N TRP A 116 8.04 -6.64 3.69
CA TRP A 116 8.48 -7.32 4.89
C TRP A 116 9.48 -8.43 4.55
N LYS A 117 10.57 -8.56 5.34
CA LYS A 117 11.64 -9.55 5.13
C LYS A 117 11.08 -10.96 4.94
N THR A 118 10.15 -11.37 5.78
CA THR A 118 9.53 -12.69 5.73
C THR A 118 8.84 -12.99 4.40
N ASN A 119 8.31 -11.97 3.72
CA ASN A 119 7.72 -12.16 2.40
C ASN A 119 8.77 -12.57 1.34
N LEU A 120 10.02 -12.11 1.49
CA LEU A 120 11.11 -12.50 0.59
C LEU A 120 11.64 -13.90 0.93
N GLU A 121 11.53 -14.31 2.17
CA GLU A 121 11.90 -15.64 2.65
C GLU A 121 10.90 -16.72 2.23
N GLY A 122 9.67 -16.31 1.87
CA GLY A 122 8.65 -17.20 1.33
C GLY A 122 8.88 -17.62 -0.13
N ALA A 123 8.08 -18.57 -0.61
CA ALA A 123 8.17 -19.10 -1.97
C ALA A 123 8.11 -18.02 -3.06
N ASN A 124 7.32 -16.98 -2.86
CA ASN A 124 7.08 -15.91 -3.82
C ASN A 124 8.08 -14.73 -3.72
N GLY A 125 9.14 -14.83 -2.92
CA GLY A 125 10.08 -13.73 -2.67
C GLY A 125 10.67 -13.11 -3.95
N GLY A 126 10.99 -13.93 -4.95
CA GLY A 126 11.46 -13.44 -6.25
C GLY A 126 10.42 -12.62 -7.01
N LEU A 127 9.14 -13.03 -6.97
CA LEU A 127 8.04 -12.30 -7.60
C LEU A 127 7.80 -10.95 -6.91
N ILE A 128 7.91 -10.91 -5.58
CA ILE A 128 7.81 -9.67 -4.79
C ILE A 128 8.89 -8.67 -5.20
N ARG A 129 10.12 -9.15 -5.41
CA ARG A 129 11.23 -8.32 -5.92
C ARG A 129 10.94 -7.80 -7.32
N LEU A 130 10.47 -8.64 -8.25
CA LEU A 130 10.07 -8.25 -9.60
C LEU A 130 8.91 -7.26 -9.58
N ALA A 131 7.98 -7.41 -8.66
CA ALA A 131 6.90 -6.46 -8.46
C ALA A 131 7.39 -5.08 -7.99
N GLY A 132 8.59 -4.96 -7.45
CA GLY A 132 9.16 -3.70 -6.97
C GLY A 132 9.32 -3.64 -5.44
N GLY A 133 9.23 -4.78 -4.75
CA GLY A 133 9.42 -4.87 -3.31
C GLY A 133 10.85 -4.50 -2.89
N ILE A 134 10.99 -3.54 -1.98
CA ILE A 134 12.23 -3.14 -1.32
C ILE A 134 12.19 -3.73 0.08
N PRO A 135 13.05 -4.70 0.41
CA PRO A 135 12.94 -5.41 1.69
C PRO A 135 13.27 -4.50 2.86
N ILE A 136 12.45 -4.57 3.90
CA ILE A 136 12.69 -3.88 5.17
C ILE A 136 13.63 -4.74 6.00
N PRO A 137 14.86 -4.29 6.32
CA PRO A 137 15.77 -5.04 7.17
C PRO A 137 15.35 -4.95 8.65
N THR A 138 15.61 -6.03 9.35
CA THR A 138 15.42 -6.13 10.82
C THR A 138 16.73 -6.36 11.53
N ASP A 139 17.82 -6.54 10.77
CA ASP A 139 19.06 -7.14 11.29
C ASP A 139 20.04 -6.11 11.87
N SER A 140 20.12 -4.90 11.29
CA SER A 140 21.04 -3.88 11.77
C SER A 140 20.62 -2.44 11.44
N LYS A 141 21.16 -1.48 12.21
CA LYS A 141 20.99 -0.05 11.91
C LYS A 141 21.62 0.35 10.56
N ARG A 142 22.74 -0.26 10.17
CA ARG A 142 23.42 -0.01 8.87
C ARG A 142 22.54 -0.44 7.71
N SER A 143 21.97 -1.61 7.80
CA SER A 143 21.01 -2.13 6.79
C SER A 143 19.79 -1.23 6.66
N MET A 144 19.26 -0.70 7.77
CA MET A 144 18.16 0.25 7.76
C MET A 144 18.54 1.57 7.06
N VAL A 145 19.77 2.04 7.19
CA VAL A 145 20.26 3.21 6.43
C VAL A 145 20.24 2.91 4.93
N LYS A 146 20.72 1.72 4.50
CA LYS A 146 20.71 1.30 3.08
C LYS A 146 19.30 1.18 2.53
N PHE A 147 18.36 0.65 3.31
CA PHE A 147 16.95 0.61 2.95
C PHE A 147 16.39 2.03 2.75
N LYS A 148 16.65 2.96 3.68
CA LYS A 148 16.20 4.36 3.55
C LYS A 148 16.81 5.01 2.30
N GLN A 149 18.09 4.82 2.03
CA GLN A 149 18.74 5.31 0.81
C GLN A 149 18.07 4.75 -0.46
N ALA A 150 17.66 3.49 -0.47
CA ALA A 150 16.93 2.90 -1.59
C ALA A 150 15.55 3.55 -1.81
N ILE A 151 14.82 3.86 -0.73
CA ILE A 151 13.55 4.60 -0.81
C ILE A 151 13.78 6.02 -1.38
N GLU A 152 14.80 6.71 -0.87
CA GLU A 152 15.19 8.05 -1.31
C GLU A 152 15.56 8.07 -2.78
N GLU A 153 16.38 7.11 -3.24
CA GLU A 153 16.74 6.95 -4.67
C GLU A 153 15.51 6.76 -5.58
N VAL A 154 14.52 6.00 -5.13
CA VAL A 154 13.26 5.83 -5.87
C VAL A 154 12.55 7.19 -6.04
N LEU A 155 12.43 7.95 -4.96
CA LEU A 155 11.74 9.24 -4.97
C LEU A 155 12.49 10.30 -5.79
N GLU A 156 13.81 10.40 -5.63
CA GLU A 156 14.67 11.34 -6.36
C GLU A 156 14.70 11.04 -7.86
N SER A 157 14.66 9.76 -8.25
CA SER A 157 14.58 9.36 -9.66
C SER A 157 13.21 9.55 -10.30
N GLY A 158 12.26 10.21 -9.63
CA GLY A 158 10.92 10.48 -10.17
C GLY A 158 10.06 9.23 -10.35
N LYS A 159 10.39 8.14 -9.67
CA LYS A 159 9.60 6.91 -9.69
C LYS A 159 8.49 6.94 -8.64
N TRP A 160 7.55 6.04 -8.81
CA TRP A 160 6.43 5.91 -7.90
C TRP A 160 6.75 4.97 -6.73
N LEU A 161 6.21 5.32 -5.56
CA LEU A 161 6.36 4.53 -4.35
C LEU A 161 4.97 4.27 -3.75
N HIS A 162 4.75 3.06 -3.26
CA HIS A 162 3.52 2.69 -2.57
C HIS A 162 3.81 2.31 -1.13
N PHE A 163 2.95 2.76 -0.23
CA PHE A 163 3.00 2.36 1.17
C PHE A 163 1.65 1.83 1.64
N PHE A 164 1.73 0.89 2.57
CA PHE A 164 0.63 0.53 3.45
C PHE A 164 0.89 1.19 4.81
N PRO A 165 0.42 2.42 5.03
CA PRO A 165 0.77 3.17 6.25
C PRO A 165 0.19 2.57 7.53
N GLU A 166 -0.75 1.64 7.44
CA GLU A 166 -1.24 0.84 8.56
C GLU A 166 -0.18 -0.14 9.10
N GLY A 167 0.79 -0.54 8.28
CA GLY A 167 1.96 -1.30 8.67
C GLY A 167 1.80 -2.82 8.68
N SER A 168 0.60 -3.36 8.74
CA SER A 168 0.33 -4.80 8.77
C SER A 168 -0.87 -5.17 7.92
N LEU A 169 -0.93 -6.41 7.43
CA LEU A 169 -2.07 -6.94 6.66
C LEU A 169 -3.10 -7.54 7.62
N TRP A 170 -4.34 -7.01 7.58
CA TRP A 170 -5.50 -7.56 8.27
C TRP A 170 -6.60 -7.92 7.27
N PHE A 171 -6.82 -9.19 7.04
CA PHE A 171 -7.72 -9.67 6.01
C PHE A 171 -9.14 -9.14 6.17
N PHE A 172 -9.60 -8.44 5.14
CA PHE A 172 -10.97 -7.91 5.02
C PHE A 172 -11.38 -6.99 6.18
N TYR A 173 -10.41 -6.37 6.87
CA TYR A 173 -10.72 -5.42 7.93
C TYR A 173 -11.58 -4.28 7.35
N PRO A 174 -12.73 -3.99 7.98
CA PRO A 174 -13.71 -3.12 7.34
C PRO A 174 -13.38 -1.64 7.42
N ASP A 175 -12.56 -1.25 8.39
CA ASP A 175 -12.28 0.15 8.69
C ASP A 175 -10.87 0.55 8.22
N ILE A 176 -10.54 1.84 8.33
CA ILE A 176 -9.19 2.35 8.08
C ILE A 176 -8.47 2.44 9.42
N ARG A 177 -7.37 1.73 9.57
CA ARG A 177 -6.53 1.78 10.76
C ARG A 177 -5.66 3.04 10.76
N PRO A 178 -5.17 3.51 11.93
CA PRO A 178 -4.31 4.67 12.02
C PRO A 178 -3.09 4.60 11.10
N LEU A 179 -2.75 5.73 10.48
CA LEU A 179 -1.67 5.81 9.50
C LEU A 179 -0.35 6.20 10.17
N LYS A 180 0.70 5.41 9.98
CA LYS A 180 2.06 5.69 10.47
C LYS A 180 2.70 6.87 9.73
N LYS A 181 3.52 7.66 10.43
CA LYS A 181 4.08 8.95 9.96
C LYS A 181 5.09 8.84 8.82
N ALA A 182 5.79 7.72 8.68
CA ALA A 182 6.97 7.60 7.82
C ALA A 182 6.73 8.04 6.36
N VAL A 183 5.61 7.65 5.76
CA VAL A 183 5.30 7.98 4.36
C VAL A 183 5.09 9.48 4.15
N PHE A 184 4.48 10.16 5.12
CA PHE A 184 4.20 11.61 5.05
C PHE A 184 5.49 12.41 5.17
N ARG A 185 6.45 11.95 5.98
CA ARG A 185 7.81 12.53 6.02
C ARG A 185 8.50 12.49 4.67
N TYR A 186 8.40 11.35 3.96
CA TYR A 186 8.94 11.24 2.61
C TYR A 186 8.22 12.18 1.63
N ALA A 187 6.90 12.26 1.69
CA ALA A 187 6.10 13.12 0.83
C ALA A 187 6.50 14.60 0.98
N VAL A 188 6.59 15.10 2.21
CA VAL A 188 7.00 16.48 2.50
C VAL A 188 8.45 16.72 2.11
N ARG A 189 9.38 15.83 2.51
CA ARG A 189 10.83 15.99 2.26
C ARG A 189 11.17 16.02 0.77
N TYR A 190 10.50 15.20 -0.05
CA TYR A 190 10.79 15.04 -1.47
C TYR A 190 9.78 15.75 -2.38
N ASP A 191 8.91 16.58 -1.80
CA ASP A 191 7.83 17.31 -2.51
C ASP A 191 7.03 16.39 -3.46
N LYS A 192 6.57 15.24 -2.92
CA LYS A 192 5.81 14.27 -3.69
C LYS A 192 4.34 14.30 -3.31
N PRO A 193 3.43 14.34 -4.29
CA PRO A 193 2.00 14.21 -4.01
C PRO A 193 1.69 12.83 -3.43
N ILE A 194 0.75 12.79 -2.48
CA ILE A 194 0.15 11.54 -1.98
C ILE A 194 -1.16 11.30 -2.69
N ILE A 195 -1.34 10.10 -3.23
CA ILE A 195 -2.58 9.62 -3.81
C ILE A 195 -3.19 8.62 -2.83
N PRO A 196 -4.20 9.03 -2.04
CA PRO A 196 -4.87 8.11 -1.13
C PRO A 196 -5.76 7.15 -1.92
N ILE A 197 -5.68 5.88 -1.57
CA ILE A 197 -6.46 4.79 -2.15
C ILE A 197 -7.12 4.04 -1.00
N SER A 198 -8.40 3.74 -1.13
CA SER A 198 -9.11 2.91 -0.15
C SER A 198 -9.65 1.67 -0.82
N MET A 199 -9.46 0.52 -0.19
CA MET A 199 -10.14 -0.72 -0.55
C MET A 199 -11.29 -0.97 0.40
N SER A 200 -12.45 -1.20 -0.18
CA SER A 200 -13.66 -1.60 0.50
C SER A 200 -14.21 -2.88 -0.15
N PHE A 201 -15.26 -3.41 0.42
CA PHE A 201 -15.81 -4.68 0.02
C PHE A 201 -17.29 -4.56 -0.30
N ARG A 202 -17.79 -5.47 -1.14
CA ARG A 202 -19.21 -5.61 -1.45
C ARG A 202 -19.61 -7.07 -1.56
N PRO A 203 -20.93 -7.40 -1.41
CA PRO A 203 -21.41 -8.75 -1.59
C PRO A 203 -21.18 -9.22 -3.04
N ARG A 204 -20.85 -10.49 -3.21
CA ARG A 204 -20.80 -11.11 -4.53
C ARG A 204 -22.22 -11.30 -5.07
N LYS A 205 -22.42 -10.97 -6.35
CA LYS A 205 -23.69 -11.14 -7.06
C LYS A 205 -23.49 -11.91 -8.36
N GLY A 206 -24.52 -12.60 -8.81
CA GLY A 206 -24.51 -13.36 -10.07
C GLY A 206 -23.36 -14.37 -10.15
N LEU A 207 -22.72 -14.45 -11.31
CA LEU A 207 -21.63 -15.38 -11.59
C LEU A 207 -20.41 -15.23 -10.65
N LEU A 208 -20.22 -14.06 -10.03
CA LEU A 208 -19.13 -13.88 -9.07
C LEU A 208 -19.24 -14.80 -7.84
N LYS A 209 -20.45 -15.29 -7.51
CA LYS A 209 -20.66 -16.24 -6.41
C LYS A 209 -19.97 -17.57 -6.63
N LEU A 210 -19.73 -17.96 -7.89
CA LEU A 210 -19.04 -19.21 -8.25
C LEU A 210 -17.54 -19.19 -7.86
N PHE A 211 -16.95 -18.00 -7.70
CA PHE A 211 -15.53 -17.83 -7.39
C PHE A 211 -15.22 -17.75 -5.89
N GLY A 212 -16.13 -18.15 -5.02
CA GLY A 212 -15.91 -18.29 -3.59
C GLY A 212 -16.77 -17.39 -2.70
N LYS A 213 -16.57 -17.52 -1.39
CA LYS A 213 -17.36 -16.85 -0.34
C LYS A 213 -16.83 -15.46 0.05
N ALA A 214 -15.53 -15.19 -0.17
CA ALA A 214 -14.93 -13.91 0.18
C ALA A 214 -15.59 -12.75 -0.61
N PRO A 215 -15.78 -11.56 -0.01
CA PRO A 215 -16.44 -10.44 -0.67
C PRO A 215 -15.70 -9.98 -1.93
N ALA A 216 -16.42 -9.31 -2.83
CA ALA A 216 -15.82 -8.67 -3.98
C ALA A 216 -15.14 -7.35 -3.57
N VAL A 217 -14.09 -6.96 -4.30
CA VAL A 217 -13.21 -5.83 -3.94
C VAL A 217 -13.58 -4.59 -4.74
N ASP A 218 -13.75 -3.47 -4.05
CA ASP A 218 -13.87 -2.14 -4.61
C ASP A 218 -12.64 -1.31 -4.21
N LEU A 219 -12.03 -0.65 -5.19
CA LEU A 219 -10.88 0.22 -4.98
C LEU A 219 -11.26 1.64 -5.38
N HIS A 220 -11.09 2.59 -4.47
CA HIS A 220 -11.40 4.00 -4.64
C HIS A 220 -10.12 4.82 -4.66
N ILE A 221 -9.95 5.66 -5.69
CA ILE A 221 -8.81 6.58 -5.81
C ILE A 221 -9.31 7.96 -5.41
N GLY A 222 -8.72 8.53 -4.36
CA GLY A 222 -9.00 9.88 -3.89
C GLY A 222 -8.33 10.96 -4.73
N GLU A 223 -8.63 12.22 -4.40
CA GLU A 223 -7.90 13.36 -4.92
C GLU A 223 -6.46 13.34 -4.37
N PRO A 224 -5.47 13.68 -5.20
CA PRO A 224 -4.10 13.82 -4.73
C PRO A 224 -3.98 14.92 -3.69
N LEU A 225 -3.20 14.65 -2.67
CA LEU A 225 -2.85 15.59 -1.60
C LEU A 225 -1.44 16.10 -1.80
N PHE A 226 -1.24 17.37 -1.49
CA PHE A 226 0.03 18.06 -1.59
C PHE A 226 0.41 18.62 -0.22
N ALA A 227 1.71 18.63 0.09
CA ALA A 227 2.21 19.26 1.31
C ALA A 227 1.91 20.77 1.28
N ASP A 228 1.44 21.30 2.38
CA ASP A 228 1.23 22.73 2.56
C ASP A 228 2.58 23.39 2.85
N LYS A 229 3.07 24.18 1.89
CA LYS A 229 4.39 24.82 1.97
C LYS A 229 4.43 26.07 2.87
N THR A 230 3.28 26.51 3.37
CA THR A 230 3.17 27.62 4.31
C THR A 230 3.38 27.19 5.77
N LEU A 231 3.28 25.87 6.03
CA LEU A 231 3.45 25.27 7.34
C LEU A 231 4.90 24.87 7.60
N SER A 232 5.26 24.75 8.86
CA SER A 232 6.50 24.06 9.23
C SER A 232 6.45 22.61 8.75
N ARG A 233 7.63 22.00 8.59
CA ARG A 233 7.72 20.64 8.09
C ARG A 233 6.89 19.64 8.92
N GLY A 234 6.96 19.75 10.26
CA GLY A 234 6.22 18.86 11.15
C GLY A 234 4.70 19.03 11.04
N GLU A 235 4.24 20.27 10.95
CA GLU A 235 2.81 20.58 10.76
C GLU A 235 2.31 20.11 9.39
N ALA A 236 3.10 20.32 8.32
CA ALA A 236 2.76 19.83 6.99
C ALA A 236 2.66 18.30 6.93
N GLU A 237 3.57 17.57 7.60
CA GLU A 237 3.53 16.11 7.72
C GLU A 237 2.26 15.64 8.43
N GLU A 238 1.89 16.28 9.53
CA GLU A 238 0.72 15.93 10.33
C GLU A 238 -0.59 16.27 9.61
N LYS A 239 -0.68 17.46 9.02
CA LYS A 239 -1.83 17.86 8.22
C LYS A 239 -2.06 16.90 7.06
N LEU A 240 -0.99 16.58 6.32
CA LEU A 240 -1.07 15.65 5.17
C LEU A 240 -1.53 14.25 5.62
N ARG A 241 -1.09 13.79 6.81
CA ARG A 241 -1.51 12.52 7.41
C ARG A 241 -3.00 12.55 7.79
N ALA A 242 -3.44 13.61 8.45
CA ALA A 242 -4.83 13.77 8.87
C ALA A 242 -5.78 13.86 7.67
N ASP A 243 -5.42 14.65 6.65
CA ASP A 243 -6.20 14.80 5.41
C ASP A 243 -6.30 13.46 4.67
N ALA A 244 -5.19 12.71 4.58
CA ALA A 244 -5.16 11.40 3.94
C ALA A 244 -6.04 10.38 4.69
N TYR A 245 -5.96 10.34 6.01
CA TYR A 245 -6.77 9.46 6.85
C TYR A 245 -8.27 9.76 6.68
N HIS A 246 -8.64 11.03 6.78
CA HIS A 246 -10.03 11.46 6.58
C HIS A 246 -10.58 11.05 5.21
N ILE A 247 -9.84 11.33 4.13
CA ILE A 247 -10.25 10.97 2.78
C ILE A 247 -10.40 9.45 2.63
N MET A 248 -9.47 8.67 3.18
CA MET A 248 -9.55 7.21 3.12
C MET A 248 -10.76 6.68 3.88
N GLN A 249 -11.10 7.27 5.03
CA GLN A 249 -12.32 6.93 5.77
C GLN A 249 -13.58 7.21 4.94
N VAL A 250 -13.71 8.42 4.40
CA VAL A 250 -14.86 8.81 3.57
C VAL A 250 -15.01 7.89 2.35
N MET A 251 -13.90 7.58 1.66
CA MET A 251 -13.91 6.66 0.52
C MET A 251 -14.31 5.23 0.92
N ASN A 252 -14.04 4.85 2.15
CA ASN A 252 -14.42 3.54 2.69
C ASN A 252 -15.87 3.51 3.19
N GLY A 253 -16.62 4.60 3.03
CA GLY A 253 -18.01 4.73 3.46
C GLY A 253 -18.18 4.97 4.96
N ILE A 254 -17.10 5.36 5.63
CA ILE A 254 -17.09 5.67 7.05
C ILE A 254 -17.45 7.14 7.22
N ASN A 255 -18.42 7.42 8.09
CA ASN A 255 -18.71 8.79 8.49
C ASN A 255 -17.76 9.17 9.65
N PRO A 256 -16.82 10.11 9.46
CA PRO A 256 -15.88 10.48 10.51
C PRO A 256 -16.52 11.05 11.80
N GLY A 257 -17.80 11.41 11.73
CA GLY A 257 -18.60 11.82 12.89
C GLY A 257 -19.30 10.68 13.65
N ASP A 258 -19.26 9.47 13.12
CA ASP A 258 -19.93 8.31 13.74
C ASP A 258 -19.09 7.79 14.91
N LYS A 259 -19.59 8.04 16.14
CA LYS A 259 -18.93 7.64 17.38
C LYS A 259 -18.88 6.12 17.64
N THR A 260 -19.36 5.30 16.71
CA THR A 260 -19.24 3.84 16.78
C THR A 260 -17.81 3.34 16.46
N TYR A 261 -16.91 4.24 16.15
CA TYR A 261 -15.48 3.98 16.04
C TYR A 261 -14.91 3.68 17.43
N ASN A 262 -14.31 2.52 17.56
CA ASN A 262 -13.56 2.16 18.76
C ASN A 262 -12.41 3.16 18.93
N VAL A 263 -12.59 4.08 19.88
CA VAL A 263 -11.71 5.24 20.15
C VAL A 263 -10.34 4.79 20.70
N ASP A 264 -10.18 3.52 21.07
CA ASP A 264 -8.90 2.94 21.54
C ASP A 264 -7.81 2.92 20.45
N GLN A 265 -8.15 3.34 19.24
CA GLN A 265 -7.21 3.51 18.13
C GLN A 265 -6.70 4.95 18.02
N ASN A 266 -6.51 5.65 19.14
CA ASN A 266 -5.86 6.97 19.12
C ASN A 266 -4.47 6.85 18.48
N PRO A 267 -4.17 7.63 17.42
CA PRO A 267 -2.86 7.64 16.76
C PRO A 267 -1.68 7.85 17.72
N GLU A 268 -1.91 8.50 18.86
CA GLU A 268 -0.89 8.74 19.89
C GLU A 268 -0.47 7.45 20.61
N ASN A 269 -1.36 6.45 20.72
CA ASN A 269 -1.03 5.17 21.33
C ASN A 269 -0.09 4.31 20.46
N TYR A 270 -0.04 4.58 19.16
CA TYR A 270 0.90 3.92 18.22
C TYR A 270 2.31 4.52 18.22
N GLN A 271 2.51 5.68 18.86
CA GLN A 271 3.83 6.33 18.92
C GLN A 271 4.74 5.79 20.02
N LYS A 272 4.17 5.11 21.01
CA LYS A 272 4.93 4.58 22.17
C LYS A 272 5.61 3.23 21.91
N THR A 273 5.39 2.60 20.76
CA THR A 273 5.91 1.25 20.43
C THR A 273 6.93 1.24 19.28
N MET A 274 7.54 2.40 18.96
CA MET A 274 8.65 2.48 18.00
C MET A 274 9.94 2.88 18.70
#